data_a52593a907c8ce399a959c5aa7e82cda
#
_entry.id   a52593a907c8ce399a959c5aa7e82cda
#
_cell.length_a   1.000
_cell.length_b   1.000
_cell.length_c   1.000
_cell.angle_alpha   90.00
_cell.angle_beta   90.00
_cell.angle_gamma   90.00
#
_symmetry.space_group_name_H-M   'P 1'
#
loop_
_entity.id
_entity.type
_entity.pdbx_description
1 polymer ?
#
loop_
_entity_poly.entity_id
_entity_poly.type
_entity_poly.pdbx_seq_one_letter_code
_entity_poly.pdbx_strand_id
1 'polypeptide(L)'
;MIKKIGVLTSGGDAPGMNSAIRSIARIANANGIDVYGIYDGYRGLINGDIKKLTREDVSNKIDKGGTFLGTARLPEFKNPDVMEEGIEQLQRLGIEALIVIGGDGSFRGASALSQAGINCIGIPGTIDNDLSYTDFTIGFDTALNTVVEAVDKLRDTSSSHHRCSVVEVMGNRCGDLALWAGIASGAEVVVTNQTGFEESEILETLKVMDSTKGKDHAIVIISEKLTDVHAFAKKVSQYTNFSGRATVLGHIQRGGSPTPQDRVLASRMGEKAVELLIEGVGGHCVGIKDNKIFSMPIDEALNIPRSSRRKLHDLFNKLV
;
A
#
# COMPACT_ATOMS: atom_id res chain seq x y z
N MET A 1 -25.43 17.93 -12.76
CA MET A 1 -25.21 16.48 -12.47
C MET A 1 -24.03 16.05 -13.31
N ILE A 2 -22.98 15.50 -12.69
CA ILE A 2 -21.75 15.07 -13.36
C ILE A 2 -22.02 14.01 -14.43
N LYS A 3 -21.34 14.10 -15.57
CA LYS A 3 -21.54 13.20 -16.73
C LYS A 3 -20.30 12.41 -17.10
N LYS A 4 -19.12 12.95 -16.84
CA LYS A 4 -17.86 12.32 -17.20
C LYS A 4 -16.84 12.42 -16.06
N ILE A 5 -16.25 11.30 -15.69
CA ILE A 5 -15.19 11.22 -14.69
C ILE A 5 -13.96 10.52 -15.24
N GLY A 6 -12.79 10.92 -14.79
CA GLY A 6 -11.54 10.21 -15.02
C GLY A 6 -11.17 9.32 -13.85
N VAL A 7 -10.42 8.26 -14.10
CA VAL A 7 -9.79 7.43 -13.08
C VAL A 7 -8.36 7.11 -13.46
N LEU A 8 -7.43 7.27 -12.53
CA LEU A 8 -6.02 6.89 -12.68
C LEU A 8 -5.49 6.17 -11.47
N THR A 9 -4.43 5.41 -11.70
CA THR A 9 -3.58 4.83 -10.65
C THR A 9 -2.21 5.49 -10.71
N SER A 10 -1.64 5.87 -9.57
CA SER A 10 -0.38 6.62 -9.50
C SER A 10 0.50 6.12 -8.36
N GLY A 11 1.80 6.21 -8.52
CA GLY A 11 2.79 5.77 -7.52
C GLY A 11 3.17 4.31 -7.70
N GLY A 12 3.28 3.56 -6.61
CA GLY A 12 3.49 2.11 -6.66
C GLY A 12 2.18 1.38 -6.89
N ASP A 13 2.22 0.31 -7.66
CA ASP A 13 1.07 -0.58 -7.81
C ASP A 13 0.79 -1.36 -6.52
N ALA A 14 -0.47 -1.71 -6.33
CA ALA A 14 -0.94 -2.50 -5.20
C ALA A 14 -2.04 -3.47 -5.62
N PRO A 15 -2.06 -4.71 -5.12
CA PRO A 15 -3.13 -5.66 -5.40
C PRO A 15 -4.48 -5.10 -4.90
N GLY A 16 -5.48 -5.10 -5.79
CA GLY A 16 -6.80 -4.52 -5.50
C GLY A 16 -7.07 -3.19 -6.22
N MET A 17 -6.06 -2.53 -6.81
CA MET A 17 -6.29 -1.34 -7.65
C MET A 17 -7.26 -1.63 -8.80
N ASN A 18 -7.14 -2.80 -9.44
CA ASN A 18 -8.07 -3.22 -10.50
C ASN A 18 -9.50 -3.41 -9.97
N SER A 19 -9.67 -3.88 -8.75
CA SER A 19 -10.98 -4.01 -8.10
C SER A 19 -11.62 -2.65 -7.86
N ALA A 20 -10.83 -1.64 -7.45
CA ALA A 20 -11.29 -0.27 -7.28
C ALA A 20 -11.72 0.35 -8.62
N ILE A 21 -10.88 0.25 -9.66
CA ILE A 21 -11.22 0.76 -11.01
C ILE A 21 -12.50 0.10 -11.51
N ARG A 22 -12.64 -1.22 -11.34
CA ARG A 22 -13.86 -1.95 -11.71
C ARG A 22 -15.09 -1.46 -10.99
N SER A 23 -15.00 -1.23 -9.69
CA SER A 23 -16.11 -0.70 -8.87
C SER A 23 -16.53 0.68 -9.37
N ILE A 24 -15.58 1.60 -9.51
CA ILE A 24 -15.80 2.95 -10.03
C ILE A 24 -16.52 2.90 -11.38
N ALA A 25 -15.96 2.15 -12.33
CA ALA A 25 -16.54 2.09 -13.68
C ALA A 25 -17.96 1.54 -13.69
N ARG A 26 -18.23 0.46 -12.94
CA ARG A 26 -19.54 -0.16 -12.91
C ARG A 26 -20.61 0.69 -12.21
N ILE A 27 -20.25 1.33 -11.09
CA ILE A 27 -21.18 2.17 -10.32
C ILE A 27 -21.45 3.47 -11.06
N ALA A 28 -20.42 4.12 -11.62
CA ALA A 28 -20.59 5.33 -12.41
C ALA A 28 -21.46 5.08 -13.66
N ASN A 29 -21.17 4.01 -14.41
CA ASN A 29 -21.98 3.63 -15.58
C ASN A 29 -23.45 3.32 -15.21
N ALA A 30 -23.71 2.70 -14.05
CA ALA A 30 -25.08 2.45 -13.57
C ALA A 30 -25.83 3.74 -13.24
N ASN A 31 -25.12 4.83 -12.96
CA ASN A 31 -25.66 6.16 -12.73
C ASN A 31 -25.63 7.07 -13.98
N GLY A 32 -25.35 6.51 -15.16
CA GLY A 32 -25.29 7.25 -16.42
C GLY A 32 -24.09 8.18 -16.56
N ILE A 33 -23.00 7.88 -15.83
CA ILE A 33 -21.75 8.62 -15.86
C ILE A 33 -20.72 7.85 -16.69
N ASP A 34 -20.14 8.49 -17.67
CA ASP A 34 -19.05 7.96 -18.49
C ASP A 34 -17.74 7.98 -17.71
N VAL A 35 -16.99 6.88 -17.74
CA VAL A 35 -15.70 6.76 -17.06
C VAL A 35 -14.57 6.71 -18.08
N TYR A 36 -13.53 7.48 -17.84
CA TYR A 36 -12.32 7.52 -18.66
C TYR A 36 -11.13 7.02 -17.85
N GLY A 37 -10.50 5.95 -18.29
CA GLY A 37 -9.24 5.46 -17.74
C GLY A 37 -8.08 6.27 -18.28
N ILE A 38 -7.26 6.78 -17.37
CA ILE A 38 -6.02 7.52 -17.68
C ILE A 38 -4.86 6.54 -17.45
N TYR A 39 -4.16 6.20 -18.52
CA TYR A 39 -3.07 5.23 -18.47
C TYR A 39 -1.79 5.87 -17.94
N ASP A 40 -0.96 5.09 -17.23
CA ASP A 40 0.30 5.54 -16.64
C ASP A 40 0.20 6.75 -15.69
N GLY A 41 -0.91 6.89 -14.99
CA GLY A 41 -1.12 7.88 -13.95
C GLY A 41 -1.04 9.33 -14.44
N TYR A 42 -0.38 10.19 -13.66
CA TYR A 42 -0.24 11.61 -14.02
C TYR A 42 0.57 11.83 -15.30
N ARG A 43 1.51 10.94 -15.64
CA ARG A 43 2.24 11.01 -16.91
C ARG A 43 1.31 10.86 -18.09
N GLY A 44 0.42 9.86 -18.05
CA GLY A 44 -0.56 9.69 -19.12
C GLY A 44 -1.62 10.78 -19.14
N LEU A 45 -1.91 11.41 -17.99
CA LEU A 45 -2.80 12.56 -17.94
C LEU A 45 -2.27 13.71 -18.78
N ILE A 46 -1.00 14.11 -18.61
CA ILE A 46 -0.38 15.17 -19.41
C ILE A 46 -0.21 14.79 -20.89
N ASN A 47 0.08 13.51 -21.17
CA ASN A 47 0.22 13.01 -22.54
C ASN A 47 -1.11 12.83 -23.28
N GLY A 48 -2.24 12.88 -22.56
CA GLY A 48 -3.57 12.57 -23.13
C GLY A 48 -3.82 11.11 -23.42
N ASP A 49 -3.12 10.18 -22.71
CA ASP A 49 -3.31 8.74 -22.80
C ASP A 49 -4.61 8.32 -22.07
N ILE A 50 -5.73 8.81 -22.57
CA ILE A 50 -7.05 8.73 -21.93
C ILE A 50 -8.03 7.99 -22.84
N LYS A 51 -8.67 6.94 -22.31
CA LYS A 51 -9.66 6.15 -23.05
C LYS A 51 -10.92 5.94 -22.24
N LYS A 52 -12.08 6.01 -22.92
CA LYS A 52 -13.35 5.66 -22.29
C LYS A 52 -13.33 4.18 -21.88
N LEU A 53 -13.70 3.91 -20.64
CA LEU A 53 -13.83 2.55 -20.11
C LEU A 53 -15.27 2.07 -20.25
N THR A 54 -15.42 0.91 -20.87
CA THR A 54 -16.68 0.18 -20.95
C THR A 54 -16.79 -0.83 -19.78
N ARG A 55 -17.96 -1.43 -19.67
CA ARG A 55 -18.19 -2.50 -18.68
C ARG A 55 -17.37 -3.76 -18.99
N GLU A 56 -17.07 -3.99 -20.27
CA GLU A 56 -16.24 -5.08 -20.78
C GLU A 56 -14.77 -4.89 -20.42
N ASP A 57 -14.24 -3.68 -20.53
CA ASP A 57 -12.83 -3.36 -20.21
C ASP A 57 -12.45 -3.69 -18.77
N VAL A 58 -13.41 -3.56 -17.85
CA VAL A 58 -13.22 -3.86 -16.42
C VAL A 58 -13.67 -5.28 -16.03
N SER A 59 -14.15 -6.07 -16.98
CA SER A 59 -14.54 -7.46 -16.76
C SER A 59 -13.29 -8.33 -16.53
N ASN A 60 -13.42 -9.37 -15.70
CA ASN A 60 -12.32 -10.29 -15.35
C ASN A 60 -11.05 -9.60 -14.84
N LYS A 61 -11.22 -8.46 -14.12
CA LYS A 61 -10.11 -7.69 -13.52
C LYS A 61 -10.07 -7.79 -12.00
N ILE A 62 -11.13 -8.27 -11.34
CA ILE A 62 -11.24 -8.25 -9.89
C ILE A 62 -10.18 -9.10 -9.18
N ASP A 63 -9.72 -10.16 -9.82
CA ASP A 63 -8.73 -11.12 -9.30
C ASP A 63 -7.30 -10.83 -9.77
N LYS A 64 -7.09 -9.80 -10.59
CA LYS A 64 -5.78 -9.47 -11.16
C LYS A 64 -5.04 -8.49 -10.27
N GLY A 65 -3.80 -8.83 -9.94
CA GLY A 65 -2.86 -7.92 -9.29
C GLY A 65 -2.39 -6.80 -10.20
N GLY A 66 -1.59 -5.89 -9.64
CA GLY A 66 -1.14 -4.69 -10.35
C GLY A 66 -2.28 -3.76 -10.73
N THR A 67 -2.09 -3.00 -11.80
CA THR A 67 -3.11 -2.11 -12.37
C THR A 67 -3.08 -2.17 -13.90
N PHE A 68 -4.22 -2.44 -14.53
CA PHE A 68 -4.31 -2.51 -15.98
C PHE A 68 -4.25 -1.13 -16.66
N LEU A 69 -4.44 -0.05 -15.88
CA LEU A 69 -4.21 1.31 -16.36
C LEU A 69 -2.72 1.68 -16.37
N GLY A 70 -1.86 0.84 -15.81
CA GLY A 70 -0.47 1.21 -15.60
C GLY A 70 -0.30 2.27 -14.51
N THR A 71 0.92 2.52 -14.13
CA THR A 71 1.27 3.56 -13.15
C THR A 71 2.66 4.10 -13.42
N ALA A 72 2.86 5.38 -13.15
CA ALA A 72 4.17 6.01 -13.24
C ALA A 72 4.34 7.04 -12.12
N ARG A 73 5.59 7.24 -11.71
CA ARG A 73 5.96 8.38 -10.86
C ARG A 73 6.26 9.58 -11.74
N LEU A 74 5.70 10.71 -11.41
CA LEU A 74 5.93 11.99 -12.07
C LEU A 74 6.14 13.08 -11.01
N PRO A 75 7.35 13.19 -10.43
CA PRO A 75 7.62 14.21 -9.42
C PRO A 75 7.40 15.63 -9.91
N GLU A 76 7.56 15.86 -11.21
CA GLU A 76 7.39 17.14 -11.89
C GLU A 76 5.93 17.61 -11.93
N PHE A 77 4.95 16.73 -11.70
CA PHE A 77 3.52 17.06 -11.68
C PHE A 77 3.14 18.12 -10.63
N LYS A 78 3.99 18.33 -9.62
CA LYS A 78 3.85 19.43 -8.66
C LYS A 78 4.15 20.81 -9.26
N ASN A 79 4.79 20.88 -10.44
CA ASN A 79 5.00 22.11 -11.16
C ASN A 79 3.67 22.57 -11.79
N PRO A 80 3.20 23.81 -11.53
CA PRO A 80 1.94 24.31 -12.08
C PRO A 80 1.84 24.22 -13.61
N ASP A 81 2.91 24.50 -14.34
CA ASP A 81 2.90 24.44 -15.81
C ASP A 81 2.67 23.00 -16.31
N VAL A 82 3.29 22.01 -15.68
CA VAL A 82 3.10 20.58 -16.02
C VAL A 82 1.70 20.12 -15.63
N MET A 83 1.16 20.60 -14.52
CA MET A 83 -0.19 20.27 -14.08
C MET A 83 -1.24 20.87 -15.03
N GLU A 84 -1.00 22.08 -15.56
CA GLU A 84 -1.91 22.74 -16.50
C GLU A 84 -2.09 21.93 -17.79
N GLU A 85 -1.01 21.30 -18.31
CA GLU A 85 -1.11 20.38 -19.46
C GLU A 85 -2.12 19.24 -19.17
N GLY A 86 -2.11 18.71 -17.95
CA GLY A 86 -3.08 17.67 -17.53
C GLY A 86 -4.52 18.21 -17.44
N ILE A 87 -4.69 19.43 -16.92
CA ILE A 87 -6.00 20.09 -16.82
C ILE A 87 -6.59 20.33 -18.22
N GLU A 88 -5.79 20.80 -19.17
CA GLU A 88 -6.20 20.99 -20.55
C GLU A 88 -6.72 19.68 -21.20
N GLN A 89 -6.08 18.53 -20.90
CA GLN A 89 -6.56 17.24 -21.40
C GLN A 89 -7.94 16.87 -20.83
N LEU A 90 -8.16 17.11 -19.54
CA LEU A 90 -9.46 16.87 -18.91
C LEU A 90 -10.53 17.76 -19.51
N GLN A 91 -10.24 19.05 -19.68
CA GLN A 91 -11.15 20.03 -20.26
C GLN A 91 -11.50 19.68 -21.72
N ARG A 92 -10.51 19.31 -22.53
CA ARG A 92 -10.70 18.91 -23.94
C ARG A 92 -11.67 17.74 -24.10
N LEU A 93 -11.65 16.79 -23.15
CA LEU A 93 -12.54 15.62 -23.15
C LEU A 93 -13.86 15.88 -22.40
N GLY A 94 -13.97 17.02 -21.73
CA GLY A 94 -15.11 17.37 -20.89
C GLY A 94 -15.21 16.47 -19.64
N ILE A 95 -14.07 16.03 -19.11
CA ILE A 95 -14.01 15.27 -17.86
C ILE A 95 -14.12 16.25 -16.70
N GLU A 96 -15.14 16.09 -15.88
CA GLU A 96 -15.56 17.05 -14.85
C GLU A 96 -14.93 16.77 -13.47
N ALA A 97 -14.48 15.53 -13.26
CA ALA A 97 -13.85 15.12 -12.00
C ALA A 97 -12.90 13.95 -12.19
N LEU A 98 -12.02 13.74 -11.21
CA LEU A 98 -10.98 12.72 -11.25
C LEU A 98 -10.97 11.88 -9.98
N ILE A 99 -10.91 10.56 -10.12
CA ILE A 99 -10.63 9.65 -9.02
C ILE A 99 -9.18 9.18 -9.13
N VAL A 100 -8.40 9.40 -8.06
CA VAL A 100 -6.97 9.09 -7.98
C VAL A 100 -6.76 7.96 -7.00
N ILE A 101 -6.26 6.81 -7.48
CA ILE A 101 -5.94 5.65 -6.65
C ILE A 101 -4.44 5.61 -6.44
N GLY A 102 -3.97 5.70 -5.19
CA GLY A 102 -2.54 5.67 -4.89
C GLY A 102 -2.21 6.03 -3.46
N GLY A 103 -0.94 6.33 -3.19
CA GLY A 103 -0.42 6.71 -1.88
C GLY A 103 -0.28 8.22 -1.67
N ASP A 104 0.55 8.62 -0.70
CA ASP A 104 0.77 10.01 -0.27
C ASP A 104 1.10 10.95 -1.44
N GLY A 105 2.06 10.59 -2.29
CA GLY A 105 2.46 11.43 -3.44
C GLY A 105 1.32 11.63 -4.44
N SER A 106 0.49 10.61 -4.65
CA SER A 106 -0.67 10.68 -5.55
C SER A 106 -1.75 11.60 -4.99
N PHE A 107 -1.94 11.59 -3.67
CA PHE A 107 -2.89 12.46 -2.98
C PHE A 107 -2.45 13.93 -3.02
N ARG A 108 -1.15 14.21 -2.93
CA ARG A 108 -0.63 15.57 -3.12
C ARG A 108 -0.93 16.10 -4.52
N GLY A 109 -0.80 15.26 -5.54
CA GLY A 109 -1.22 15.62 -6.90
C GLY A 109 -2.72 15.85 -7.02
N ALA A 110 -3.55 15.02 -6.39
CA ALA A 110 -5.00 15.18 -6.35
C ALA A 110 -5.43 16.45 -5.60
N SER A 111 -4.76 16.78 -4.49
CA SER A 111 -4.97 18.03 -3.76
C SER A 111 -4.64 19.26 -4.63
N ALA A 112 -3.49 19.24 -5.31
CA ALA A 112 -3.09 20.34 -6.19
C ALA A 112 -4.09 20.55 -7.36
N LEU A 113 -4.57 19.47 -7.98
CA LEU A 113 -5.64 19.54 -9.00
C LEU A 113 -6.94 20.10 -8.42
N SER A 114 -7.30 19.70 -7.18
CA SER A 114 -8.51 20.22 -6.53
C SER A 114 -8.41 21.71 -6.26
N GLN A 115 -7.24 22.20 -5.84
CA GLN A 115 -6.96 23.63 -5.66
C GLN A 115 -7.01 24.40 -6.99
N ALA A 116 -6.67 23.74 -8.11
CA ALA A 116 -6.80 24.29 -9.46
C ALA A 116 -8.23 24.15 -10.06
N GLY A 117 -9.20 23.67 -9.28
CA GLY A 117 -10.62 23.63 -9.68
C GLY A 117 -11.10 22.30 -10.28
N ILE A 118 -10.28 21.27 -10.30
CA ILE A 118 -10.70 19.91 -10.74
C ILE A 118 -11.17 19.11 -9.53
N ASN A 119 -12.43 18.69 -9.49
CA ASN A 119 -12.94 17.86 -8.40
C ASN A 119 -12.22 16.51 -8.34
N CYS A 120 -11.39 16.31 -7.31
CA CYS A 120 -10.66 15.06 -7.12
C CYS A 120 -11.14 14.29 -5.90
N ILE A 121 -11.21 12.95 -6.03
CA ILE A 121 -11.38 12.03 -4.89
C ILE A 121 -10.20 11.06 -4.85
N GLY A 122 -9.53 10.99 -3.68
CA GLY A 122 -8.43 10.06 -3.42
C GLY A 122 -8.93 8.71 -2.89
N ILE A 123 -8.40 7.60 -3.42
CA ILE A 123 -8.60 6.26 -2.88
C ILE A 123 -7.24 5.70 -2.45
N PRO A 124 -7.07 5.25 -1.18
CA PRO A 124 -5.78 4.80 -0.67
C PRO A 124 -5.39 3.43 -1.24
N GLY A 125 -4.49 3.43 -2.22
CA GLY A 125 -3.94 2.23 -2.87
C GLY A 125 -2.43 2.16 -2.69
N THR A 126 -1.97 1.42 -1.68
CA THR A 126 -0.56 1.19 -1.36
C THR A 126 -0.43 -0.01 -0.43
N ILE A 127 0.64 -0.79 -0.58
CA ILE A 127 0.94 -1.92 0.33
C ILE A 127 1.57 -1.45 1.65
N ASP A 128 2.05 -0.20 1.72
CA ASP A 128 2.84 0.29 2.85
C ASP A 128 1.99 0.64 4.08
N ASN A 129 0.67 0.79 3.91
CA ASN A 129 -0.29 1.24 4.94
C ASN A 129 0.16 2.54 5.65
N ASP A 130 0.79 3.44 4.89
CA ASP A 130 1.47 4.63 5.39
C ASP A 130 0.62 5.90 5.38
N LEU A 131 -0.68 5.79 5.11
CA LEU A 131 -1.67 6.87 5.14
C LEU A 131 -2.41 6.87 6.48
N SER A 132 -2.05 7.79 7.38
CA SER A 132 -2.43 7.76 8.81
C SER A 132 -3.91 7.99 9.10
N TYR A 133 -4.67 8.49 8.15
CA TYR A 133 -6.09 8.78 8.31
C TYR A 133 -6.99 7.53 8.21
N THR A 134 -6.50 6.45 7.64
CA THR A 134 -7.24 5.21 7.41
C THR A 134 -6.63 4.03 8.15
N ASP A 135 -7.43 3.07 8.56
CA ASP A 135 -6.95 1.85 9.22
C ASP A 135 -6.22 0.93 8.25
N PHE A 136 -6.72 0.82 7.01
CA PHE A 136 -6.17 -0.03 5.97
C PHE A 136 -6.17 0.68 4.62
N THR A 137 -5.11 0.40 3.84
CA THR A 137 -4.98 0.77 2.44
C THR A 137 -5.19 -0.46 1.54
N ILE A 138 -5.69 -0.25 0.33
CA ILE A 138 -5.87 -1.31 -0.66
C ILE A 138 -4.50 -1.88 -1.04
N GLY A 139 -4.35 -3.20 -0.89
CA GLY A 139 -3.12 -3.94 -1.20
C GLY A 139 -2.30 -4.34 0.03
N PHE A 140 -2.54 -3.74 1.19
CA PHE A 140 -1.83 -4.07 2.42
C PHE A 140 -2.10 -5.51 2.88
N ASP A 141 -3.35 -5.95 2.90
CA ASP A 141 -3.72 -7.29 3.33
C ASP A 141 -3.11 -8.37 2.42
N THR A 142 -3.09 -8.14 1.13
CA THR A 142 -2.45 -9.06 0.17
C THR A 142 -0.94 -9.12 0.36
N ALA A 143 -0.28 -7.98 0.56
CA ALA A 143 1.16 -7.94 0.82
C ALA A 143 1.49 -8.63 2.15
N LEU A 144 0.68 -8.42 3.18
CA LEU A 144 0.82 -9.10 4.49
C LEU A 144 0.73 -10.62 4.33
N ASN A 145 -0.26 -11.12 3.58
CA ASN A 145 -0.39 -12.55 3.31
C ASN A 145 0.84 -13.10 2.57
N THR A 146 1.38 -12.37 1.60
CA THR A 146 2.62 -12.76 0.90
C THR A 146 3.81 -12.87 1.85
N VAL A 147 3.95 -11.92 2.79
CA VAL A 147 5.03 -11.97 3.80
C VAL A 147 4.84 -13.16 4.73
N VAL A 148 3.64 -13.37 5.27
CA VAL A 148 3.36 -14.48 6.19
C VAL A 148 3.64 -15.83 5.50
N GLU A 149 3.14 -16.03 4.27
CA GLU A 149 3.41 -17.25 3.50
C GLU A 149 4.92 -17.49 3.27
N ALA A 150 5.68 -16.43 3.01
CA ALA A 150 7.13 -16.53 2.85
C ALA A 150 7.82 -16.89 4.16
N VAL A 151 7.42 -16.28 5.28
CA VAL A 151 7.96 -16.54 6.62
C VAL A 151 7.67 -17.99 7.05
N ASP A 152 6.45 -18.50 6.82
CA ASP A 152 6.09 -19.88 7.14
C ASP A 152 7.00 -20.88 6.40
N LYS A 153 7.24 -20.66 5.10
CA LYS A 153 8.17 -21.49 4.32
C LYS A 153 9.62 -21.41 4.83
N LEU A 154 10.04 -20.22 5.26
CA LEU A 154 11.36 -20.03 5.87
C LEU A 154 11.48 -20.71 7.23
N ARG A 155 10.41 -20.69 8.03
CA ARG A 155 10.36 -21.36 9.32
C ARG A 155 10.58 -22.87 9.21
N ASP A 156 9.91 -23.55 8.27
CA ASP A 156 10.06 -24.98 8.04
C ASP A 156 11.53 -25.38 7.76
N THR A 157 12.21 -24.61 6.92
CA THR A 157 13.62 -24.89 6.63
C THR A 157 14.55 -24.42 7.75
N SER A 158 14.20 -23.37 8.50
CA SER A 158 15.03 -22.86 9.58
C SER A 158 15.10 -23.81 10.76
N SER A 159 13.97 -24.41 11.16
CA SER A 159 13.92 -25.42 12.22
C SER A 159 14.74 -26.66 11.88
N SER A 160 14.74 -27.07 10.62
CA SER A 160 15.49 -28.23 10.15
C SER A 160 17.02 -28.05 10.19
N HIS A 161 17.51 -26.81 10.28
CA HIS A 161 18.94 -26.49 10.10
C HIS A 161 19.55 -25.59 11.17
N HIS A 162 18.86 -25.38 12.27
CA HIS A 162 19.27 -24.45 13.34
C HIS A 162 19.63 -23.06 12.80
N ARG A 163 18.67 -22.41 12.10
CA ARG A 163 18.89 -21.15 11.40
C ARG A 163 18.18 -19.98 12.07
N CYS A 164 18.78 -18.81 11.93
CA CYS A 164 18.09 -17.53 12.10
C CYS A 164 17.81 -16.95 10.70
N SER A 165 16.54 -16.89 10.31
CA SER A 165 16.11 -16.24 9.08
C SER A 165 15.86 -14.76 9.33
N VAL A 166 16.66 -13.89 8.69
CA VAL A 166 16.52 -12.43 8.70
C VAL A 166 15.77 -12.02 7.44
N VAL A 167 14.51 -11.61 7.60
CA VAL A 167 13.59 -11.31 6.49
C VAL A 167 13.38 -9.81 6.36
N GLU A 168 13.79 -9.23 5.23
CA GLU A 168 13.49 -7.83 4.92
C GLU A 168 12.16 -7.72 4.20
N VAL A 169 11.30 -6.80 4.70
CA VAL A 169 9.99 -6.50 4.14
C VAL A 169 9.88 -5.04 3.74
N MET A 170 9.06 -4.76 2.74
CA MET A 170 8.74 -3.40 2.30
C MET A 170 7.94 -2.65 3.39
N GLY A 171 7.50 -1.44 3.08
CA GLY A 171 6.74 -0.57 3.99
C GLY A 171 7.21 0.88 3.91
N ASN A 172 8.15 1.18 3.02
CA ASN A 172 8.75 2.50 2.82
C ASN A 172 9.37 3.03 4.13
N ARG A 173 8.69 3.90 4.87
CA ARG A 173 9.07 4.39 6.20
C ARG A 173 8.00 4.06 7.24
N CYS A 174 7.13 3.10 6.96
CA CYS A 174 6.10 2.60 7.84
C CYS A 174 6.44 1.17 8.24
N GLY A 175 6.39 0.89 9.53
CA GLY A 175 6.68 -0.44 10.06
C GLY A 175 5.47 -1.38 10.12
N ASP A 176 4.31 -0.96 9.62
CA ASP A 176 3.06 -1.71 9.75
C ASP A 176 3.19 -3.12 9.17
N LEU A 177 3.75 -3.25 7.96
CA LEU A 177 3.88 -4.55 7.30
C LEU A 177 4.77 -5.51 8.10
N ALA A 178 5.91 -5.03 8.61
CA ALA A 178 6.81 -5.82 9.44
C ALA A 178 6.14 -6.22 10.78
N LEU A 179 5.46 -5.29 11.43
CA LEU A 179 4.84 -5.51 12.72
C LEU A 179 3.66 -6.49 12.63
N TRP A 180 2.78 -6.28 11.65
CA TRP A 180 1.64 -7.18 11.44
C TRP A 180 2.10 -8.58 11.02
N ALA A 181 3.09 -8.68 10.14
CA ALA A 181 3.66 -9.95 9.72
C ALA A 181 4.34 -10.66 10.90
N GLY A 182 5.06 -9.92 11.75
CA GLY A 182 5.71 -10.48 12.93
C GLY A 182 4.71 -11.07 13.92
N ILE A 183 3.61 -10.36 14.20
CA ILE A 183 2.54 -10.86 15.06
C ILE A 183 1.87 -12.09 14.42
N ALA A 184 1.53 -12.00 13.14
CA ALA A 184 0.79 -13.06 12.44
C ALA A 184 1.60 -14.34 12.25
N SER A 185 2.91 -14.22 12.05
CA SER A 185 3.81 -15.38 11.87
C SER A 185 4.50 -15.83 13.16
N GLY A 186 4.36 -15.12 14.28
CA GLY A 186 5.07 -15.44 15.54
C GLY A 186 6.59 -15.30 15.37
N ALA A 187 7.07 -14.24 14.73
CA ALA A 187 8.49 -13.93 14.64
C ALA A 187 9.05 -13.60 16.04
N GLU A 188 10.30 -13.94 16.27
CA GLU A 188 10.96 -13.69 17.55
C GLU A 188 11.44 -12.25 17.70
N VAL A 189 11.77 -11.59 16.60
CA VAL A 189 12.20 -10.18 16.58
C VAL A 189 11.54 -9.45 15.43
N VAL A 190 11.01 -8.26 15.72
CA VAL A 190 10.48 -7.34 14.70
C VAL A 190 11.15 -5.99 14.84
N VAL A 191 11.75 -5.51 13.76
CA VAL A 191 12.44 -4.21 13.71
C VAL A 191 11.71 -3.30 12.73
N THR A 192 11.23 -2.17 13.22
CA THR A 192 10.46 -1.20 12.45
C THR A 192 11.12 0.18 12.47
N ASN A 193 10.66 1.07 11.60
CA ASN A 193 11.11 2.46 11.61
C ASN A 193 10.78 3.20 12.93
N GLN A 194 9.79 2.70 13.68
CA GLN A 194 9.39 3.28 14.96
C GLN A 194 10.30 2.82 16.10
N THR A 195 10.77 1.57 16.07
CA THR A 195 11.66 1.01 17.12
C THR A 195 13.13 1.32 16.85
N GLY A 196 13.50 1.57 15.60
CA GLY A 196 14.90 1.68 15.19
C GLY A 196 15.59 0.32 15.10
N PHE A 197 16.84 0.32 14.64
CA PHE A 197 17.69 -0.88 14.54
C PHE A 197 18.86 -0.79 15.52
N GLU A 198 18.70 -1.44 16.67
CA GLU A 198 19.73 -1.54 17.70
C GLU A 198 20.40 -2.92 17.63
N GLU A 199 21.45 -3.02 16.81
CA GLU A 199 22.12 -4.28 16.46
C GLU A 199 22.54 -5.09 17.69
N SER A 200 23.14 -4.45 18.69
CA SER A 200 23.64 -5.11 19.90
C SER A 200 22.52 -5.75 20.73
N GLU A 201 21.38 -5.08 20.85
CA GLU A 201 20.23 -5.59 21.59
C GLU A 201 19.62 -6.80 20.87
N ILE A 202 19.51 -6.73 19.54
CA ILE A 202 18.97 -7.84 18.75
C ILE A 202 19.88 -9.05 18.84
N LEU A 203 21.20 -8.87 18.72
CA LEU A 203 22.17 -9.97 18.82
C LEU A 203 22.16 -10.62 20.21
N GLU A 204 22.03 -9.84 21.29
CA GLU A 204 21.95 -10.40 22.64
C GLU A 204 20.63 -11.17 22.84
N THR A 205 19.52 -10.64 22.34
CA THR A 205 18.23 -11.35 22.33
C THR A 205 18.34 -12.70 21.64
N LEU A 206 18.93 -12.74 20.44
CA LEU A 206 19.12 -13.97 19.68
C LEU A 206 20.05 -14.96 20.38
N LYS A 207 21.08 -14.47 21.08
CA LYS A 207 22.01 -15.30 21.85
C LYS A 207 21.32 -15.96 23.06
N VAL A 208 20.45 -15.22 23.73
CA VAL A 208 19.63 -15.78 24.84
C VAL A 208 18.69 -16.84 24.28
N MET A 209 18.04 -16.61 23.15
CA MET A 209 17.17 -17.58 22.50
C MET A 209 17.90 -18.86 22.09
N ASP A 210 19.08 -18.71 21.47
CA ASP A 210 19.93 -19.82 21.03
C ASP A 210 20.33 -20.74 22.22
N SER A 211 20.53 -20.17 23.40
CA SER A 211 20.82 -20.92 24.63
C SER A 211 19.60 -21.56 25.31
N THR A 212 18.39 -21.23 24.84
CA THR A 212 17.13 -21.72 25.39
C THR A 212 16.87 -23.18 24.91
N LYS A 213 16.67 -24.10 25.84
CA LYS A 213 16.43 -25.51 25.52
C LYS A 213 15.18 -25.68 24.65
N GLY A 214 15.34 -26.35 23.52
CA GLY A 214 14.25 -26.64 22.56
C GLY A 214 14.04 -25.54 21.51
N LYS A 215 14.83 -24.47 21.54
CA LYS A 215 14.81 -23.43 20.50
C LYS A 215 15.75 -23.85 19.35
N ASP A 216 15.21 -24.18 18.20
CA ASP A 216 15.95 -24.69 17.05
C ASP A 216 16.08 -23.69 15.90
N HIS A 217 15.33 -22.59 15.95
CA HIS A 217 15.38 -21.53 14.95
C HIS A 217 14.97 -20.18 15.52
N ALA A 218 15.23 -19.12 14.73
CA ALA A 218 14.68 -17.78 14.98
C ALA A 218 14.28 -17.11 13.66
N ILE A 219 13.23 -16.27 13.71
CA ILE A 219 12.77 -15.41 12.63
C ILE A 219 12.91 -13.97 13.09
N VAL A 220 13.63 -13.18 12.31
CA VAL A 220 13.79 -11.73 12.49
C VAL A 220 13.17 -11.03 11.28
N ILE A 221 12.15 -10.21 11.49
CA ILE A 221 11.53 -9.41 10.42
C ILE A 221 12.00 -7.97 10.56
N ILE A 222 12.54 -7.40 9.48
CA ILE A 222 13.10 -6.05 9.46
C ILE A 222 12.44 -5.24 8.34
N SER A 223 11.95 -4.03 8.66
CA SER A 223 11.50 -3.09 7.66
C SER A 223 12.66 -2.65 6.77
N GLU A 224 12.42 -2.47 5.48
CA GLU A 224 13.42 -2.02 4.51
C GLU A 224 14.09 -0.70 4.94
N LYS A 225 15.31 -0.45 4.44
CA LYS A 225 16.09 0.78 4.65
C LYS A 225 16.61 1.01 6.07
N LEU A 226 16.53 0.03 6.96
CA LEU A 226 17.04 0.16 8.33
C LEU A 226 18.48 -0.35 8.45
N THR A 227 18.84 -1.42 7.74
CA THR A 227 20.16 -2.01 7.79
C THR A 227 20.45 -2.83 6.54
N ASP A 228 21.72 -3.21 6.33
CA ASP A 228 22.08 -4.29 5.39
C ASP A 228 21.80 -5.64 6.05
N VAL A 229 20.68 -6.26 5.69
CA VAL A 229 20.24 -7.55 6.26
C VAL A 229 21.20 -8.69 5.96
N HIS A 230 21.96 -8.64 4.85
CA HIS A 230 22.97 -9.64 4.55
C HIS A 230 24.19 -9.52 5.47
N ALA A 231 24.65 -8.31 5.73
CA ALA A 231 25.72 -8.05 6.70
C ALA A 231 25.26 -8.44 8.12
N PHE A 232 24.04 -8.10 8.50
CA PHE A 232 23.48 -8.47 9.79
C PHE A 232 23.37 -9.99 9.97
N ALA A 233 22.86 -10.73 8.99
CA ALA A 233 22.78 -12.19 9.04
C ALA A 233 24.15 -12.86 9.25
N LYS A 234 25.21 -12.32 8.67
CA LYS A 234 26.60 -12.80 8.93
C LYS A 234 27.00 -12.58 10.38
N LYS A 235 26.64 -11.43 10.97
CA LYS A 235 26.91 -11.14 12.38
C LYS A 235 26.16 -12.08 13.31
N VAL A 236 24.89 -12.41 13.01
CA VAL A 236 24.14 -13.41 13.76
C VAL A 236 24.91 -14.74 13.80
N SER A 237 25.44 -15.21 12.69
CA SER A 237 26.26 -16.45 12.65
C SER A 237 27.57 -16.37 13.44
N GLN A 238 28.09 -15.16 13.69
CA GLN A 238 29.31 -14.96 14.48
C GLN A 238 29.07 -14.89 15.98
N TYR A 239 27.89 -14.40 16.37
CA TYR A 239 27.52 -14.13 17.77
C TYR A 239 26.69 -15.23 18.43
N THR A 240 26.06 -16.11 17.61
CA THR A 240 25.18 -17.19 18.05
C THR A 240 25.57 -18.51 17.37
N ASN A 241 25.01 -19.62 17.82
CA ASN A 241 25.14 -20.89 17.08
C ASN A 241 24.13 -20.98 15.92
N PHE A 242 23.19 -20.03 15.78
CA PHE A 242 22.32 -20.00 14.62
C PHE A 242 23.10 -19.72 13.32
N SER A 243 22.79 -20.44 12.25
CA SER A 243 23.23 -20.08 10.91
C SER A 243 22.35 -18.96 10.35
N GLY A 244 22.82 -17.72 10.41
CA GLY A 244 22.07 -16.54 9.91
C GLY A 244 21.92 -16.58 8.38
N ARG A 245 20.70 -16.34 7.91
CA ARG A 245 20.36 -16.25 6.48
C ARG A 245 19.46 -15.06 6.23
N ALA A 246 19.85 -14.21 5.29
CA ALA A 246 19.04 -13.07 4.86
C ALA A 246 18.14 -13.46 3.69
N THR A 247 16.91 -12.96 3.71
CA THR A 247 15.94 -13.05 2.63
C THR A 247 15.29 -11.70 2.44
N VAL A 248 15.53 -11.06 1.28
CA VAL A 248 14.89 -9.81 0.88
C VAL A 248 13.66 -10.15 0.03
N LEU A 249 12.45 -9.93 0.53
CA LEU A 249 11.24 -10.26 -0.22
C LEU A 249 11.02 -9.31 -1.41
N GLY A 250 11.37 -8.03 -1.25
CA GLY A 250 11.32 -7.07 -2.35
C GLY A 250 9.95 -6.98 -3.04
N HIS A 251 9.97 -6.84 -4.36
CA HIS A 251 8.78 -6.54 -5.17
C HIS A 251 7.74 -7.66 -5.28
N ILE A 252 8.01 -8.90 -4.84
CA ILE A 252 6.97 -9.94 -4.79
C ILE A 252 5.80 -9.53 -3.89
N GLN A 253 6.04 -8.65 -2.92
CA GLN A 253 5.04 -8.11 -2.02
C GLN A 253 4.03 -7.18 -2.71
N ARG A 254 4.34 -6.67 -3.90
CA ARG A 254 3.44 -5.82 -4.70
C ARG A 254 2.53 -6.61 -5.63
N GLY A 255 2.87 -7.86 -5.89
CA GLY A 255 2.17 -8.72 -6.84
C GLY A 255 1.14 -9.62 -6.20
N GLY A 256 0.56 -10.45 -7.04
CA GLY A 256 -0.40 -11.48 -6.64
C GLY A 256 -1.85 -11.08 -6.79
N SER A 257 -2.70 -12.09 -6.69
CA SER A 257 -4.15 -11.91 -6.73
C SER A 257 -4.62 -11.28 -5.42
N PRO A 258 -5.39 -10.17 -5.46
CA PRO A 258 -5.84 -9.51 -4.24
C PRO A 258 -6.69 -10.44 -3.36
N THR A 259 -6.48 -10.39 -2.07
CA THR A 259 -7.28 -11.14 -1.09
C THR A 259 -8.76 -10.72 -1.16
N PRO A 260 -9.68 -11.55 -0.66
CA PRO A 260 -11.10 -11.16 -0.52
C PRO A 260 -11.26 -9.83 0.24
N GLN A 261 -10.44 -9.58 1.27
CA GLN A 261 -10.47 -8.34 2.03
C GLN A 261 -10.12 -7.14 1.17
N ASP A 262 -9.02 -7.17 0.42
CA ASP A 262 -8.63 -6.08 -0.49
C ASP A 262 -9.65 -5.85 -1.62
N ARG A 263 -10.24 -6.93 -2.17
CA ARG A 263 -11.28 -6.79 -3.21
C ARG A 263 -12.54 -6.10 -2.69
N VAL A 264 -13.00 -6.46 -1.49
CA VAL A 264 -14.19 -5.88 -0.87
C VAL A 264 -13.89 -4.44 -0.44
N LEU A 265 -12.74 -4.18 0.19
CA LEU A 265 -12.32 -2.84 0.59
C LEU A 265 -12.26 -1.90 -0.63
N ALA A 266 -11.59 -2.33 -1.69
CA ALA A 266 -11.48 -1.58 -2.95
C ALA A 266 -12.85 -1.30 -3.58
N SER A 267 -13.77 -2.27 -3.53
CA SER A 267 -15.12 -2.10 -4.07
C SER A 267 -15.93 -1.08 -3.27
N ARG A 268 -15.88 -1.14 -1.94
CA ARG A 268 -16.57 -0.19 -1.04
C ARG A 268 -16.01 1.23 -1.18
N MET A 269 -14.68 1.37 -1.28
CA MET A 269 -14.04 2.68 -1.46
C MET A 269 -14.35 3.26 -2.84
N GLY A 270 -14.38 2.43 -3.90
CA GLY A 270 -14.76 2.86 -5.24
C GLY A 270 -16.21 3.34 -5.32
N GLU A 271 -17.14 2.66 -4.64
CA GLU A 271 -18.53 3.09 -4.50
C GLU A 271 -18.61 4.46 -3.84
N LYS A 272 -18.01 4.61 -2.65
CA LYS A 272 -18.04 5.88 -1.90
C LYS A 272 -17.43 7.04 -2.69
N ALA A 273 -16.36 6.80 -3.45
CA ALA A 273 -15.77 7.83 -4.29
C ALA A 273 -16.71 8.33 -5.38
N VAL A 274 -17.47 7.44 -6.02
CA VAL A 274 -18.48 7.82 -7.03
C VAL A 274 -19.65 8.55 -6.38
N GLU A 275 -20.15 8.10 -5.22
CA GLU A 275 -21.21 8.79 -4.46
C GLU A 275 -20.82 10.23 -4.16
N LEU A 276 -19.62 10.48 -3.62
CA LEU A 276 -19.14 11.83 -3.32
C LEU A 276 -19.16 12.73 -4.55
N LEU A 277 -18.73 12.23 -5.71
CA LEU A 277 -18.77 13.02 -6.95
C LEU A 277 -20.20 13.30 -7.41
N ILE A 278 -21.14 12.37 -7.23
CA ILE A 278 -22.57 12.58 -7.53
C ILE A 278 -23.16 13.65 -6.60
N GLU A 279 -22.74 13.66 -5.34
CA GLU A 279 -23.13 14.65 -4.32
C GLU A 279 -22.46 16.03 -4.54
N GLY A 280 -21.55 16.14 -5.51
CA GLY A 280 -20.80 17.36 -5.82
C GLY A 280 -19.64 17.63 -4.85
N VAL A 281 -19.20 16.62 -4.11
CA VAL A 281 -18.07 16.72 -3.18
C VAL A 281 -16.77 16.46 -3.93
N GLY A 282 -15.82 17.37 -3.81
CA GLY A 282 -14.44 17.24 -4.35
C GLY A 282 -13.40 17.60 -3.30
N GLY A 283 -12.12 17.36 -3.61
CA GLY A 283 -11.00 17.61 -2.71
C GLY A 283 -10.96 16.69 -1.49
N HIS A 284 -11.63 15.52 -1.56
CA HIS A 284 -11.73 14.56 -0.48
C HIS A 284 -10.98 13.27 -0.79
N CYS A 285 -10.64 12.52 0.24
CA CYS A 285 -10.22 11.13 0.13
C CYS A 285 -11.17 10.22 0.92
N VAL A 286 -11.28 8.98 0.46
CA VAL A 286 -12.02 7.93 1.16
C VAL A 286 -11.08 7.09 2.02
N GLY A 287 -11.57 6.57 3.12
CA GLY A 287 -10.83 5.68 4.02
C GLY A 287 -11.75 4.73 4.75
N ILE A 288 -11.17 3.84 5.55
CA ILE A 288 -11.89 2.96 6.44
C ILE A 288 -11.44 3.19 7.88
N LYS A 289 -12.38 3.28 8.81
CA LYS A 289 -12.12 3.35 10.25
C LYS A 289 -13.21 2.59 10.98
N ASP A 290 -12.81 1.73 11.91
CA ASP A 290 -13.75 0.86 12.65
C ASP A 290 -14.75 0.14 11.72
N ASN A 291 -14.24 -0.42 10.62
CA ASN A 291 -15.01 -1.10 9.55
C ASN A 291 -16.06 -0.24 8.82
N LYS A 292 -16.01 1.09 8.97
CA LYS A 292 -16.90 2.03 8.28
C LYS A 292 -16.12 2.81 7.23
N ILE A 293 -16.63 2.88 6.00
CA ILE A 293 -16.10 3.77 4.97
C ILE A 293 -16.52 5.19 5.31
N PHE A 294 -15.56 6.11 5.24
CA PHE A 294 -15.76 7.53 5.46
C PHE A 294 -14.99 8.35 4.43
N SER A 295 -15.18 9.64 4.44
CA SER A 295 -14.39 10.59 3.65
C SER A 295 -14.00 11.79 4.49
N MET A 296 -12.89 12.43 4.09
CA MET A 296 -12.42 13.67 4.68
C MET A 296 -11.63 14.49 3.65
N PRO A 297 -11.40 15.79 3.87
CA PRO A 297 -10.55 16.59 3.00
C PRO A 297 -9.15 16.01 2.84
N ILE A 298 -8.63 15.99 1.60
CA ILE A 298 -7.29 15.41 1.30
C ILE A 298 -6.21 16.14 2.10
N ASP A 299 -6.28 17.47 2.18
CA ASP A 299 -5.27 18.26 2.89
C ASP A 299 -5.24 17.95 4.39
N GLU A 300 -6.40 17.73 5.00
CA GLU A 300 -6.45 17.28 6.39
C GLU A 300 -5.87 15.88 6.56
N ALA A 301 -6.22 14.95 5.68
CA ALA A 301 -5.73 13.58 5.70
C ALA A 301 -4.20 13.51 5.60
N LEU A 302 -3.60 14.30 4.72
CA LEU A 302 -2.15 14.38 4.52
C LEU A 302 -1.38 14.96 5.71
N ASN A 303 -2.07 15.74 6.56
CA ASN A 303 -1.47 16.37 7.74
C ASN A 303 -1.64 15.56 9.03
N ILE A 304 -2.35 14.42 9.01
CA ILE A 304 -2.49 13.57 10.19
C ILE A 304 -1.14 12.90 10.52
N PRO A 305 -0.61 13.11 11.74
CA PRO A 305 0.64 12.51 12.15
C PRO A 305 0.59 10.98 12.09
N ARG A 306 1.70 10.34 11.75
CA ARG A 306 1.79 8.88 11.75
C ARG A 306 1.56 8.33 13.15
N SER A 307 0.72 7.29 13.24
CA SER A 307 0.51 6.55 14.47
C SER A 307 1.77 5.76 14.83
N SER A 308 2.15 5.78 16.11
CA SER A 308 3.27 4.97 16.62
C SER A 308 2.95 3.47 16.69
N ARG A 309 1.70 3.06 16.44
CA ARG A 309 1.23 1.66 16.60
C ARG A 309 1.61 1.05 17.95
N ARG A 310 1.76 1.86 18.99
CA ARG A 310 2.25 1.45 20.32
C ARG A 310 1.54 0.23 20.88
N LYS A 311 0.21 0.19 20.78
CA LYS A 311 -0.58 -0.97 21.27
C LYS A 311 -0.23 -2.29 20.56
N LEU A 312 0.11 -2.25 19.27
CA LEU A 312 0.53 -3.45 18.52
C LEU A 312 1.96 -3.85 18.89
N HIS A 313 2.85 -2.88 19.09
CA HIS A 313 4.19 -3.17 19.63
C HIS A 313 4.12 -3.77 21.04
N ASP A 314 3.28 -3.22 21.92
CA ASP A 314 3.05 -3.75 23.26
C ASP A 314 2.47 -5.18 23.22
N LEU A 315 1.60 -5.47 22.24
CA LEU A 315 1.10 -6.83 22.00
C LEU A 315 2.23 -7.75 21.55
N PHE A 316 2.99 -7.37 20.53
CA PHE A 316 4.12 -8.15 20.03
C PHE A 316 5.08 -8.51 21.18
N ASN A 317 5.50 -7.54 21.99
CA ASN A 317 6.40 -7.75 23.13
C ASN A 317 5.86 -8.68 24.22
N LYS A 318 4.56 -8.92 24.27
CA LYS A 318 3.94 -9.91 25.18
C LYS A 318 3.84 -11.32 24.61
N LEU A 319 4.03 -11.45 23.30
CA LEU A 319 3.91 -12.72 22.60
C LEU A 319 5.27 -13.42 22.41
N VAL A 320 6.36 -12.69 22.54
CA VAL A 320 7.75 -13.17 22.45
C VAL A 320 8.38 -13.44 23.81
#